data_ad1bddd75717a326d2d3e745269a38bd
#
_entry.id   ad1bddd75717a326d2d3e745269a38bd
#
_cell.length_a   1.000
_cell.length_b   1.000
_cell.length_c   1.000
_cell.angle_alpha   90.00
_cell.angle_beta   90.00
_cell.angle_gamma   90.00
#
_symmetry.space_group_name_H-M   'P 1'
#
loop_
_entity.id
_entity.type
_entity.pdbx_description
1 polymer ?
#
loop_
_entity_poly.entity_id
_entity_poly.type
_entity_poly.pdbx_seq_one_letter_code
_entity_poly.pdbx_strand_id
1 'polypeptide(L)'
;MDPGQREVLAEGPRRGPWQGGTAATHPEGDLSITVHCLSQSNLTDLTVTFDDGEFGVPCSNLHQTTVTNEWEATSAGQLRLTVTTEETVRWYISAQVTPR
;
A
#
# COMPACT_ATOMS: atom_id res chain seq x y z
N MET A 1 3.72 -14.54 10.02
CA MET A 1 3.05 -14.64 8.71
C MET A 1 1.84 -15.56 8.86
N ASP A 2 0.68 -15.09 8.49
CA ASP A 2 -0.52 -15.90 8.59
C ASP A 2 -0.51 -16.99 7.52
N PRO A 3 -0.81 -18.24 7.90
CA PRO A 3 -0.95 -19.32 6.92
C PRO A 3 -2.04 -18.98 5.91
N GLY A 4 -1.76 -19.14 4.64
CA GLY A 4 -2.71 -18.85 3.57
C GLY A 4 -2.68 -17.43 3.04
N GLN A 5 -2.01 -16.51 3.72
CA GLN A 5 -1.84 -15.15 3.22
C GLN A 5 -0.78 -15.12 2.12
N ARG A 6 -1.09 -14.47 1.01
CA ARG A 6 -0.18 -14.40 -0.14
C ARG A 6 0.12 -12.94 -0.48
N GLU A 7 1.39 -12.60 -0.56
CA GLU A 7 1.81 -11.30 -1.05
C GLU A 7 1.63 -11.25 -2.57
N VAL A 8 0.83 -10.29 -3.04
CA VAL A 8 0.53 -10.15 -4.47
C VAL A 8 1.26 -8.97 -5.09
N LEU A 9 1.71 -8.03 -4.28
CA LEU A 9 2.45 -6.87 -4.75
C LEU A 9 3.31 -6.33 -3.61
N ALA A 10 4.56 -5.98 -3.92
CA ALA A 10 5.42 -5.27 -2.99
C ALA A 10 6.25 -4.27 -3.79
N GLU A 11 6.39 -3.05 -3.27
CA GLU A 11 7.14 -1.99 -3.94
C GLU A 11 7.84 -1.12 -2.91
N GLY A 12 9.06 -0.74 -3.22
CA GLY A 12 9.88 0.11 -2.39
C GLY A 12 11.15 -0.58 -1.90
N PRO A 13 11.98 0.15 -1.16
CA PRO A 13 11.75 1.54 -0.76
C PRO A 13 11.78 2.50 -1.95
N ARG A 14 10.89 3.47 -1.93
CA ARG A 14 10.80 4.53 -2.94
C ARG A 14 10.59 5.88 -2.26
N ARG A 15 10.70 6.94 -3.04
CA ARG A 15 10.51 8.30 -2.57
C ARG A 15 9.60 9.03 -3.55
N GLY A 16 8.63 9.81 -3.00
CA GLY A 16 7.76 10.64 -3.82
C GLY A 16 6.63 9.87 -4.49
N PRO A 17 5.94 10.50 -5.45
CA PRO A 17 4.81 9.87 -6.11
C PRO A 17 5.23 8.72 -7.03
N TRP A 18 4.34 7.74 -7.16
CA TRP A 18 4.61 6.56 -7.97
C TRP A 18 3.30 6.00 -8.54
N GLN A 19 3.34 5.59 -9.79
CA GLN A 19 2.25 4.87 -10.44
C GLN A 19 2.70 3.47 -10.77
N GLY A 20 1.93 2.48 -10.32
CA GLY A 20 2.20 1.09 -10.63
C GLY A 20 2.11 0.85 -12.13
N GLY A 21 3.22 0.40 -12.75
CA GLY A 21 3.26 0.18 -14.19
C GLY A 21 2.48 -1.05 -14.63
N THR A 22 2.53 -2.12 -13.85
CA THR A 22 1.86 -3.38 -14.16
C THR A 22 0.94 -3.75 -13.01
N ALA A 23 -0.31 -4.08 -13.34
CA ALA A 23 -1.26 -4.56 -12.35
C ALA A 23 -0.89 -5.97 -11.90
N ALA A 24 -0.97 -6.22 -10.59
CA ALA A 24 -0.76 -7.54 -10.02
C ALA A 24 -2.07 -8.31 -10.03
N THR A 25 -2.03 -9.57 -10.47
CA THR A 25 -3.20 -10.45 -10.44
C THR A 25 -3.33 -11.06 -9.04
N HIS A 26 -4.57 -11.08 -8.53
CA HIS A 26 -4.83 -11.66 -7.21
C HIS A 26 -6.09 -12.51 -7.23
N PRO A 27 -6.17 -13.54 -6.36
CA PRO A 27 -7.38 -14.35 -6.23
C PRO A 27 -8.45 -13.62 -5.44
N GLU A 28 -9.66 -14.16 -5.45
CA GLU A 28 -10.72 -13.73 -4.54
C GLU A 28 -10.30 -13.98 -3.09
N GLY A 29 -10.57 -13.03 -2.21
CA GLY A 29 -10.23 -13.15 -0.81
C GLY A 29 -10.26 -11.83 -0.07
N ASP A 30 -9.63 -11.79 1.08
CA ASP A 30 -9.50 -10.58 1.88
C ASP A 30 -8.19 -9.88 1.52
N LEU A 31 -8.30 -8.63 1.08
CA LEU A 31 -7.14 -7.82 0.68
C LEU A 31 -6.64 -7.01 1.86
N SER A 32 -5.33 -7.03 2.08
CA SER A 32 -4.66 -6.23 3.10
C SER A 32 -3.53 -5.44 2.45
N ILE A 33 -3.51 -4.12 2.66
CA ILE A 33 -2.46 -3.26 2.14
C ILE A 33 -1.76 -2.58 3.32
N THR A 34 -0.45 -2.79 3.43
CA THR A 34 0.38 -2.23 4.48
C THR A 34 1.34 -1.21 3.89
N VAL A 35 1.40 -0.03 4.50
CA VAL A 35 2.32 1.04 4.09
C VAL A 35 3.23 1.38 5.26
N HIS A 36 4.53 1.43 4.98
CA HIS A 36 5.54 1.97 5.89
C HIS A 36 6.05 3.27 5.26
N CYS A 37 6.08 4.35 6.01
CA CYS A 37 6.56 5.62 5.48
C CYS A 37 7.27 6.46 6.53
N LEU A 38 8.13 7.35 6.04
CA LEU A 38 8.86 8.32 6.86
C LEU A 38 9.04 9.58 6.04
N SER A 39 8.59 10.71 6.59
CA SER A 39 8.83 12.00 5.99
C SER A 39 10.17 12.57 6.45
N GLN A 40 10.91 13.19 5.54
CA GLN A 40 12.20 13.80 5.86
C GLN A 40 12.09 15.28 6.24
N SER A 41 10.90 15.85 6.20
CA SER A 41 10.72 17.26 6.54
C SER A 41 9.68 17.44 7.65
N ASN A 42 8.40 17.49 7.29
CA ASN A 42 7.30 17.68 8.23
C ASN A 42 6.35 16.49 8.16
N LEU A 43 5.39 16.46 9.06
CA LEU A 43 4.29 15.50 8.92
C LEU A 43 3.65 15.70 7.55
N THR A 44 3.66 14.68 6.72
CA THR A 44 3.24 14.75 5.33
C THR A 44 2.31 13.59 5.02
N ASP A 45 1.21 13.86 4.35
CA ASP A 45 0.26 12.81 3.99
C ASP A 45 0.73 12.04 2.75
N LEU A 46 0.50 10.74 2.78
CA LEU A 46 0.68 9.85 1.64
C LEU A 46 -0.69 9.23 1.33
N THR A 47 -1.11 9.26 0.07
CA THR A 47 -2.37 8.67 -0.35
C THR A 47 -2.10 7.48 -1.26
N VAL A 48 -2.72 6.36 -0.93
CA VAL A 48 -2.70 5.16 -1.78
C VAL A 48 -4.06 5.05 -2.47
N THR A 49 -4.04 4.96 -3.79
CA THR A 49 -5.24 4.83 -4.60
C THR A 49 -5.21 3.52 -5.37
N PHE A 50 -6.34 2.83 -5.42
CA PHE A 50 -6.50 1.62 -6.20
C PHE A 50 -7.96 1.53 -6.69
N ASP A 51 -8.28 0.50 -7.50
CA ASP A 51 -9.58 0.45 -8.19
C ASP A 51 -10.78 0.50 -7.25
N ASP A 52 -10.67 -0.12 -6.08
CA ASP A 52 -11.79 -0.21 -5.14
C ASP A 52 -11.81 0.90 -4.09
N GLY A 53 -10.85 1.82 -4.12
CA GLY A 53 -10.85 2.93 -3.16
C GLY A 53 -9.50 3.60 -2.97
N GLU A 54 -9.42 4.37 -1.89
CA GLU A 54 -8.19 5.05 -1.51
C GLU A 54 -8.12 5.21 0.00
N PHE A 55 -6.92 5.40 0.51
CA PHE A 55 -6.72 5.73 1.92
C PHE A 55 -5.49 6.61 2.09
N GLY A 56 -5.48 7.40 3.16
CA GLY A 56 -4.38 8.28 3.51
C GLY A 56 -3.57 7.76 4.68
N VAL A 57 -2.28 8.06 4.67
CA VAL A 57 -1.35 7.70 5.74
C VAL A 57 -0.61 8.96 6.18
N PRO A 58 -0.72 9.37 7.46
CA PRO A 58 0.04 10.52 7.96
C PRO A 58 1.47 10.09 8.29
N CYS A 59 2.41 10.38 7.39
CA CYS A 59 3.81 9.97 7.53
C CYS A 59 4.55 10.94 8.46
N SER A 60 4.97 10.43 9.62
CA SER A 60 5.70 11.21 10.62
C SER A 60 7.12 11.50 10.13
N ASN A 61 7.68 12.63 10.60
CA ASN A 61 9.07 12.95 10.41
C ASN A 61 9.96 12.53 11.60
N LEU A 62 9.35 12.01 12.65
CA LEU A 62 10.06 11.63 13.89
C LEU A 62 10.30 10.14 13.99
N HIS A 63 9.42 9.35 13.42
CA HIS A 63 9.53 7.88 13.44
C HIS A 63 8.74 7.29 12.29
N GLN A 64 9.10 6.06 11.90
CA GLN A 64 8.40 5.37 10.82
C GLN A 64 6.94 5.12 11.20
N THR A 65 6.04 5.44 10.26
CA THR A 65 4.61 5.17 10.39
C THR A 65 4.27 3.90 9.62
N THR A 66 3.49 3.03 10.25
CA THR A 66 3.00 1.80 9.61
C THR A 66 1.48 1.77 9.72
N VAL A 67 0.81 1.64 8.58
CA VAL A 67 -0.65 1.55 8.52
C VAL A 67 -1.06 0.38 7.66
N THR A 68 -2.00 -0.42 8.16
CA THR A 68 -2.58 -1.53 7.42
C THR A 68 -4.08 -1.29 7.29
N ASN A 69 -4.58 -1.39 6.06
CA ASN A 69 -6.02 -1.34 5.77
C ASN A 69 -6.45 -2.64 5.13
N GLU A 70 -7.65 -3.09 5.47
CA GLU A 70 -8.18 -4.37 5.01
C GLU A 70 -9.52 -4.18 4.32
N TRP A 71 -9.75 -4.98 3.26
CA TRP A 71 -11.02 -5.04 2.53
C TRP A 71 -11.43 -6.49 2.43
N GLU A 72 -12.62 -6.81 2.95
CA GLU A 72 -13.13 -8.17 2.96
C GLU A 72 -13.82 -8.52 1.65
N ALA A 73 -13.75 -9.79 1.28
CA ALA A 73 -14.48 -10.36 0.16
C ALA A 73 -14.20 -9.68 -1.18
N THR A 74 -12.94 -9.29 -1.40
CA THR A 74 -12.53 -8.71 -2.66
C THR A 74 -12.57 -9.76 -3.77
N SER A 75 -13.18 -9.44 -4.90
CA SER A 75 -13.24 -10.34 -6.05
C SER A 75 -11.87 -10.53 -6.69
N ALA A 76 -11.68 -11.68 -7.33
CA ALA A 76 -10.46 -11.92 -8.10
C ALA A 76 -10.32 -10.87 -9.21
N GLY A 77 -9.08 -10.46 -9.49
CA GLY A 77 -8.84 -9.45 -10.50
C GLY A 77 -7.40 -8.96 -10.50
N GLN A 78 -7.23 -7.70 -10.87
CA GLN A 78 -5.93 -7.06 -10.93
C GLN A 78 -5.87 -5.90 -9.96
N LEU A 79 -4.74 -5.77 -9.28
CA LEU A 79 -4.47 -4.69 -8.35
C LEU A 79 -3.39 -3.79 -8.93
N ARG A 80 -3.73 -2.52 -9.11
CA ARG A 80 -2.77 -1.48 -9.50
C ARG A 80 -2.84 -0.38 -8.47
N LEU A 81 -1.68 -0.05 -7.90
CA LEU A 81 -1.59 0.97 -6.87
C LEU A 81 -0.98 2.24 -7.42
N THR A 82 -1.46 3.37 -6.90
CA THR A 82 -0.87 4.69 -7.17
C THR A 82 -0.57 5.32 -5.81
N VAL A 83 0.62 5.86 -5.67
CA VAL A 83 1.04 6.56 -4.45
C VAL A 83 1.19 8.04 -4.78
N THR A 84 0.48 8.88 -4.03
CA THR A 84 0.56 10.33 -4.13
C THR A 84 1.12 10.88 -2.83
N THR A 85 2.26 11.53 -2.90
CA THR A 85 2.93 12.13 -1.75
C THR A 85 3.99 13.11 -2.23
N GLU A 86 4.69 13.76 -1.28
CA GLU A 86 5.78 14.67 -1.62
C GLU A 86 7.11 13.91 -1.76
N GLU A 87 8.06 14.53 -2.46
CA GLU A 87 9.39 13.95 -2.69
C GLU A 87 10.17 13.69 -1.41
N THR A 88 9.79 14.32 -0.31
CA THR A 88 10.45 14.15 1.00
C THR A 88 10.00 12.90 1.74
N VAL A 89 9.02 12.17 1.20
CA VAL A 89 8.49 10.97 1.86
C VAL A 89 9.09 9.72 1.25
N ARG A 90 9.71 8.90 2.09
CA ARG A 90 10.16 7.54 1.73
C ARG A 90 9.12 6.55 2.18
N TRP A 91 8.86 5.54 1.35
CA TRP A 91 7.80 4.57 1.66
C TRP A 91 8.11 3.20 1.10
N TYR A 92 7.45 2.22 1.70
CA TYR A 92 7.38 0.83 1.23
C TYR A 92 5.93 0.38 1.34
N ILE A 93 5.43 -0.35 0.35
CA ILE A 93 4.07 -0.83 0.33
C ILE A 93 4.03 -2.33 0.03
N SER A 94 3.13 -3.04 0.70
CA SER A 94 2.93 -4.47 0.49
C SER A 94 1.43 -4.74 0.46
N ALA A 95 0.98 -5.48 -0.55
CA ALA A 95 -0.41 -5.91 -0.66
C ALA A 95 -0.46 -7.44 -0.58
N GLN A 96 -1.37 -7.94 0.25
CA GLN A 96 -1.51 -9.36 0.52
C GLN A 96 -2.97 -9.77 0.41
N VAL A 97 -3.21 -10.98 -0.06
CA VAL A 97 -4.57 -11.54 -0.15
C VAL A 97 -4.62 -12.85 0.61
N THR A 98 -5.66 -12.99 1.45
CA THR A 98 -5.97 -14.25 2.10
C THR A 98 -7.11 -14.89 1.29
N PRO A 99 -6.83 -15.94 0.49
CA PRO A 99 -7.86 -16.57 -0.34
C PRO A 99 -8.97 -17.17 0.50
N ARG A 100 -10.17 -17.13 -0.04
CA ARG A 100 -11.34 -17.76 0.57
C ARG A 100 -11.60 -19.13 -0.01
#